data_6237a71debbee3f5f3a23556b9141714
#
_entry.id   6237a71debbee3f5f3a23556b9141714
#
_cell.length_a   1.000
_cell.length_b   1.000
_cell.length_c   1.000
_cell.angle_alpha   90.00
_cell.angle_beta   90.00
_cell.angle_gamma   90.00
#
_symmetry.space_group_name_H-M   'P 1'
#
loop_
_entity.id
_entity.type
_entity.pdbx_description
1 polymer ?
#
loop_
_entity_poly.entity_id
_entity_poly.type
_entity_poly.pdbx_seq_one_letter_code
_entity_poly.pdbx_strand_id
1 'polypeptide(L)'
;MNTLLGLLIIAVGSFCQSSSYVPIKKVKEWSWESFWLVQGIFAWLVFPLLGALLAVPAGSSLGEILSTDPSAAFKAAGYGVLWGVGGLTFGLSMRYLGVALGQSIALGTCAGFGTLFPAIFAGENLFAGKGLILLLGVSITLAGIAVIGYAGSLRSQNMTDEEKRAAVKDFALTKGLAVALLAGVMSACFNLGLEAGRPLQVEGGSALFRTLPATLMVTLGGFVTNAAYCLWQNARNRT
;
A
#
# COMPACT_ATOMS: atom_id res chain seq x y z
N MET A 1 -3.32 -24.63 -2.62
CA MET A 1 -1.95 -24.22 -2.19
C MET A 1 -1.80 -24.58 -0.71
N ASN A 2 -0.68 -25.16 -0.30
CA ASN A 2 -0.44 -25.51 1.11
C ASN A 2 -0.31 -24.20 1.92
N THR A 3 -0.97 -24.13 3.09
CA THR A 3 -0.94 -22.94 3.98
C THR A 3 0.48 -22.53 4.34
N LEU A 4 1.37 -23.48 4.62
CA LEU A 4 2.77 -23.21 4.92
C LEU A 4 3.50 -22.53 3.75
N LEU A 5 3.29 -23.00 2.53
CA LEU A 5 3.86 -22.37 1.34
C LEU A 5 3.34 -20.95 1.15
N GLY A 6 2.05 -20.71 1.40
CA GLY A 6 1.47 -19.37 1.37
C GLY A 6 2.12 -18.43 2.39
N LEU A 7 2.33 -18.88 3.61
CA LEU A 7 3.01 -18.11 4.65
C LEU A 7 4.47 -17.80 4.30
N LEU A 8 5.20 -18.74 3.72
CA LEU A 8 6.58 -18.53 3.26
C LEU A 8 6.64 -17.49 2.14
N ILE A 9 5.73 -17.54 1.17
CA ILE A 9 5.66 -16.55 0.08
C ILE A 9 5.36 -15.15 0.65
N ILE A 10 4.43 -15.04 1.61
CA ILE A 10 4.13 -13.78 2.29
C ILE A 10 5.37 -13.27 3.05
N ALA A 11 6.10 -14.11 3.76
CA ALA A 11 7.31 -13.73 4.47
C ALA A 11 8.39 -13.19 3.52
N VAL A 12 8.63 -13.88 2.40
CA VAL A 12 9.56 -13.41 1.36
C VAL A 12 9.10 -12.08 0.76
N GLY A 13 7.83 -11.96 0.41
CA GLY A 13 7.24 -10.72 -0.12
C GLY A 13 7.38 -9.54 0.86
N SER A 14 7.14 -9.79 2.16
CA SER A 14 7.30 -8.77 3.22
C SER A 14 8.75 -8.33 3.37
N PHE A 15 9.70 -9.27 3.29
CA PHE A 15 11.14 -8.96 3.28
C PHE A 15 11.53 -8.11 2.07
N CYS A 16 11.10 -8.49 0.86
CA CYS A 16 11.34 -7.72 -0.36
C CYS A 16 10.73 -6.32 -0.27
N GLN A 17 9.50 -6.19 0.22
CA GLN A 17 8.84 -4.90 0.42
C GLN A 17 9.61 -4.01 1.40
N SER A 18 10.03 -4.54 2.53
CA SER A 18 10.82 -3.80 3.52
C SER A 18 12.18 -3.37 2.98
N SER A 19 12.80 -4.20 2.14
CA SER A 19 14.10 -3.94 1.51
C SER A 19 14.03 -2.91 0.39
N SER A 20 12.85 -2.63 -0.17
CA SER A 20 12.68 -1.71 -1.31
C SER A 20 13.13 -0.27 -1.00
N TYR A 21 13.14 0.14 0.28
CA TYR A 21 13.61 1.45 0.72
C TYR A 21 15.14 1.54 0.91
N VAL A 22 15.87 0.42 0.87
CA VAL A 22 17.32 0.43 1.06
C VAL A 22 18.06 1.18 -0.07
N PRO A 23 17.70 1.03 -1.35
CA PRO A 23 18.33 1.76 -2.45
C PRO A 23 18.21 3.28 -2.33
N ILE A 24 17.11 3.81 -1.78
CA ILE A 24 16.92 5.26 -1.56
C ILE A 24 18.09 5.88 -0.79
N LYS A 25 18.60 5.17 0.21
CA LYS A 25 19.72 5.65 1.03
C LYS A 25 21.07 5.62 0.31
N LYS A 26 21.17 4.90 -0.79
CA LYS A 26 22.39 4.74 -1.60
C LYS A 26 22.46 5.74 -2.75
N VAL A 27 21.33 6.20 -3.26
CA VAL A 27 21.25 7.19 -4.34
C VAL A 27 21.34 8.58 -3.74
N LYS A 28 22.48 9.25 -3.89
CA LYS A 28 22.78 10.52 -3.19
C LYS A 28 22.46 11.78 -3.98
N GLU A 29 22.48 11.72 -5.32
CA GLU A 29 22.43 12.91 -6.19
C GLU A 29 21.07 13.13 -6.85
N TRP A 30 20.13 12.22 -6.63
CA TRP A 30 18.78 12.33 -7.18
C TRP A 30 17.85 13.03 -6.20
N SER A 31 16.92 13.84 -6.72
CA SER A 31 15.79 14.29 -5.93
C SER A 31 14.93 13.10 -5.52
N TRP A 32 14.23 13.23 -4.39
CA TRP A 32 13.33 12.18 -3.92
C TRP A 32 12.26 11.85 -4.98
N GLU A 33 11.74 12.90 -5.64
CA GLU A 33 10.69 12.79 -6.64
C GLU A 33 11.17 12.03 -7.88
N SER A 34 12.40 12.27 -8.33
CA SER A 34 12.99 11.55 -9.46
C SER A 34 13.21 10.08 -9.13
N PHE A 35 13.75 9.79 -7.95
CA PHE A 35 13.90 8.42 -7.49
C PHE A 35 12.55 7.71 -7.38
N TRP A 36 11.56 8.35 -6.76
CA TRP A 36 10.23 7.79 -6.55
C TRP A 36 9.50 7.51 -7.86
N LEU A 37 9.66 8.39 -8.86
CA LEU A 37 9.11 8.19 -10.20
C LEU A 37 9.72 6.97 -10.90
N VAL A 38 11.05 6.86 -10.89
CA VAL A 38 11.76 5.72 -11.50
C VAL A 38 11.39 4.40 -10.80
N GLN A 39 11.40 4.39 -9.47
CA GLN A 39 10.95 3.23 -8.70
C GLN A 39 9.50 2.87 -9.04
N GLY A 40 8.62 3.87 -9.15
CA GLY A 40 7.21 3.68 -9.49
C GLY A 40 7.00 3.07 -10.89
N ILE A 41 7.78 3.46 -11.88
CA ILE A 41 7.75 2.85 -13.22
C ILE A 41 7.97 1.34 -13.12
N PHE A 42 8.96 0.90 -12.38
CA PHE A 42 9.23 -0.53 -12.25
C PHE A 42 8.21 -1.21 -11.32
N ALA A 43 7.98 -0.68 -10.12
CA ALA A 43 7.18 -1.34 -9.09
C ALA A 43 5.67 -1.37 -9.41
N TRP A 44 5.15 -0.32 -10.06
CA TRP A 44 3.70 -0.15 -10.24
C TRP A 44 3.24 -0.26 -11.70
N LEU A 45 4.16 -0.23 -12.67
CA LEU A 45 3.84 -0.37 -14.07
C LEU A 45 4.50 -1.61 -14.68
N VAL A 46 5.84 -1.69 -14.70
CA VAL A 46 6.56 -2.76 -15.43
C VAL A 46 6.32 -4.13 -14.80
N PHE A 47 6.60 -4.29 -13.50
CA PHE A 47 6.46 -5.60 -12.85
C PHE A 47 5.00 -6.08 -12.76
N PRO A 48 4.00 -5.25 -12.42
CA PRO A 48 2.60 -5.67 -12.48
C PRO A 48 2.15 -6.05 -13.90
N LEU A 49 2.60 -5.32 -14.92
CA LEU A 49 2.30 -5.64 -16.32
C LEU A 49 2.89 -7.00 -16.71
N LEU A 50 4.18 -7.23 -16.43
CA LEU A 50 4.83 -8.51 -16.68
C LEU A 50 4.12 -9.65 -15.92
N GLY A 51 3.78 -9.42 -14.65
CA GLY A 51 3.04 -10.41 -13.87
C GLY A 51 1.66 -10.71 -14.45
N ALA A 52 0.91 -9.68 -14.87
CA ALA A 52 -0.39 -9.86 -15.51
C ALA A 52 -0.28 -10.61 -16.84
N LEU A 53 0.74 -10.31 -17.66
CA LEU A 53 0.99 -11.04 -18.91
C LEU A 53 1.33 -12.51 -18.66
N LEU A 54 2.12 -12.84 -17.62
CA LEU A 54 2.44 -14.20 -17.23
C LEU A 54 1.23 -14.97 -16.65
N ALA A 55 0.22 -14.25 -16.15
CA ALA A 55 -1.00 -14.84 -15.64
C ALA A 55 -1.99 -15.24 -16.74
N VAL A 56 -1.85 -14.69 -17.96
CA VAL A 56 -2.78 -14.93 -19.06
C VAL A 56 -2.68 -16.39 -19.51
N PRO A 57 -3.81 -17.14 -19.59
CA PRO A 57 -3.83 -18.49 -20.11
C PRO A 57 -3.47 -18.56 -21.59
N ALA A 58 -2.94 -19.71 -22.02
CA ALA A 58 -2.69 -19.95 -23.44
C ALA A 58 -3.98 -19.80 -24.26
N GLY A 59 -3.91 -19.03 -25.33
CA GLY A 59 -5.05 -18.76 -26.22
C GLY A 59 -5.91 -17.55 -25.84
N SER A 60 -5.60 -16.85 -24.76
CA SER A 60 -6.24 -15.58 -24.38
C SER A 60 -5.26 -14.41 -24.43
N SER A 61 -5.76 -13.20 -24.38
CA SER A 61 -4.94 -11.99 -24.28
C SER A 61 -5.27 -11.18 -23.02
N LEU A 62 -4.30 -10.41 -22.52
CA LEU A 62 -4.54 -9.52 -21.39
C LEU A 62 -5.63 -8.49 -21.72
N GLY A 63 -5.66 -8.01 -22.96
CA GLY A 63 -6.70 -7.09 -23.44
C GLY A 63 -8.11 -7.68 -23.34
N GLU A 64 -8.30 -8.94 -23.71
CA GLU A 64 -9.58 -9.64 -23.54
C GLU A 64 -9.99 -9.72 -22.07
N ILE A 65 -9.06 -10.10 -21.18
CA ILE A 65 -9.34 -10.21 -19.73
C ILE A 65 -9.77 -8.83 -19.18
N LEU A 66 -9.05 -7.77 -19.51
CA LEU A 66 -9.37 -6.42 -19.02
C LEU A 66 -10.67 -5.87 -19.62
N SER A 67 -11.04 -6.32 -20.81
CA SER A 67 -12.31 -5.93 -21.49
C SER A 67 -13.50 -6.80 -21.11
N THR A 68 -13.32 -7.87 -20.36
CA THR A 68 -14.42 -8.72 -19.85
C THR A 68 -15.39 -7.90 -18.97
N ASP A 69 -14.86 -7.05 -18.11
CA ASP A 69 -15.64 -6.08 -17.32
C ASP A 69 -14.90 -4.74 -17.24
N PRO A 70 -15.10 -3.83 -18.20
CA PRO A 70 -14.48 -2.51 -18.19
C PRO A 70 -14.85 -1.69 -16.95
N SER A 71 -16.04 -1.87 -16.38
CA SER A 71 -16.46 -1.19 -15.16
C SER A 71 -15.62 -1.62 -13.96
N ALA A 72 -15.36 -2.92 -13.82
CA ALA A 72 -14.48 -3.44 -12.79
C ALA A 72 -13.04 -2.93 -12.97
N ALA A 73 -12.53 -2.88 -14.21
CA ALA A 73 -11.20 -2.35 -14.51
C ALA A 73 -11.08 -0.86 -14.10
N PHE A 74 -12.05 -0.02 -14.49
CA PHE A 74 -12.08 1.39 -14.11
C PHE A 74 -12.23 1.60 -12.60
N LYS A 75 -13.06 0.82 -11.91
CA LYS A 75 -13.20 0.89 -10.45
C LYS A 75 -11.90 0.51 -9.75
N ALA A 76 -11.25 -0.57 -10.18
CA ALA A 76 -9.96 -1.00 -9.65
C ALA A 76 -8.89 0.09 -9.83
N ALA A 77 -8.79 0.70 -11.02
CA ALA A 77 -7.89 1.82 -11.26
C ALA A 77 -8.25 3.06 -10.44
N GLY A 78 -9.53 3.38 -10.26
CA GLY A 78 -10.01 4.48 -9.42
C GLY A 78 -9.61 4.31 -7.96
N TYR A 79 -9.79 3.12 -7.40
CA TYR A 79 -9.26 2.81 -6.06
C TYR A 79 -7.73 2.87 -6.01
N GLY A 80 -7.06 2.52 -7.10
CA GLY A 80 -5.62 2.69 -7.26
C GLY A 80 -5.18 4.16 -7.17
N VAL A 81 -5.92 5.09 -7.79
CA VAL A 81 -5.67 6.54 -7.67
C VAL A 81 -5.72 6.97 -6.19
N LEU A 82 -6.74 6.53 -5.44
CA LEU A 82 -6.86 6.81 -4.00
C LEU A 82 -5.71 6.19 -3.20
N TRP A 83 -5.34 4.95 -3.52
CA TRP A 83 -4.16 4.30 -2.93
C TRP A 83 -2.88 5.08 -3.18
N GLY A 84 -2.71 5.64 -4.38
CA GLY A 84 -1.57 6.51 -4.73
C GLY A 84 -1.48 7.75 -3.83
N VAL A 85 -2.62 8.38 -3.50
CA VAL A 85 -2.68 9.46 -2.50
C VAL A 85 -2.24 8.95 -1.12
N GLY A 86 -2.64 7.71 -0.76
CA GLY A 86 -2.20 7.05 0.47
C GLY A 86 -0.68 6.95 0.57
N GLY A 87 0.01 6.55 -0.50
CA GLY A 87 1.46 6.46 -0.55
C GLY A 87 2.17 7.79 -0.34
N LEU A 88 1.67 8.87 -0.97
CA LEU A 88 2.21 10.23 -0.81
C LEU A 88 2.00 10.77 0.60
N THR A 89 0.80 10.60 1.16
CA THR A 89 0.46 11.06 2.51
C THR A 89 1.13 10.23 3.60
N PHE A 90 1.45 8.97 3.32
CA PHE A 90 2.22 8.11 4.23
C PHE A 90 3.62 8.69 4.51
N GLY A 91 4.35 9.10 3.47
CA GLY A 91 5.64 9.78 3.63
C GLY A 91 5.53 11.09 4.43
N LEU A 92 4.46 11.84 4.19
CA LEU A 92 4.19 13.09 4.91
C LEU A 92 3.85 12.86 6.39
N SER A 93 3.16 11.78 6.72
CA SER A 93 2.86 11.42 8.12
C SER A 93 4.14 11.16 8.93
N MET A 94 5.11 10.46 8.32
CA MET A 94 6.41 10.22 8.95
C MET A 94 7.20 11.52 9.15
N ARG A 95 7.05 12.48 8.25
CA ARG A 95 7.69 13.79 8.36
C ARG A 95 7.14 14.61 9.54
N TYR A 96 5.85 14.50 9.83
CA TYR A 96 5.21 15.24 10.93
C TYR A 96 5.26 14.52 12.28
N LEU A 97 5.17 13.19 12.31
CA LEU A 97 5.07 12.41 13.55
C LEU A 97 6.35 11.64 13.90
N GLY A 98 7.31 11.62 12.97
CA GLY A 98 8.41 10.67 13.03
C GLY A 98 8.03 9.29 12.52
N VAL A 99 9.06 8.49 12.19
CA VAL A 99 8.88 7.21 11.51
C VAL A 99 8.01 6.25 12.34
N ALA A 100 8.31 6.10 13.65
CA ALA A 100 7.62 5.11 14.48
C ALA A 100 6.13 5.42 14.64
N LEU A 101 5.78 6.64 15.04
CA LEU A 101 4.38 7.01 15.32
C LEU A 101 3.58 7.16 14.03
N GLY A 102 4.12 7.85 13.02
CA GLY A 102 3.45 8.05 11.73
C GLY A 102 3.16 6.73 11.03
N GLN A 103 4.16 5.83 11.00
CA GLN A 103 4.03 4.51 10.40
C GLN A 103 3.02 3.63 11.16
N SER A 104 3.08 3.62 12.50
CA SER A 104 2.16 2.82 13.31
C SER A 104 0.71 3.21 13.11
N ILE A 105 0.40 4.51 13.11
CA ILE A 105 -0.97 4.99 12.91
C ILE A 105 -1.44 4.70 11.48
N ALA A 106 -0.62 5.00 10.47
CA ALA A 106 -1.00 4.78 9.07
C ALA A 106 -1.19 3.28 8.77
N LEU A 107 -0.26 2.41 9.20
CA LEU A 107 -0.38 0.97 9.00
C LEU A 107 -1.52 0.35 9.81
N GLY A 108 -1.73 0.81 11.05
CA GLY A 108 -2.86 0.36 11.87
C GLY A 108 -4.19 0.71 11.23
N THR A 109 -4.33 1.94 10.79
CA THR A 109 -5.52 2.40 10.06
C THR A 109 -5.72 1.61 8.76
N CYS A 110 -4.65 1.41 7.98
CA CYS A 110 -4.70 0.63 6.75
C CYS A 110 -5.11 -0.83 7.01
N ALA A 111 -4.54 -1.47 8.02
CA ALA A 111 -4.88 -2.85 8.38
C ALA A 111 -6.33 -2.98 8.85
N GLY A 112 -6.79 -2.07 9.72
CA GLY A 112 -8.17 -2.07 10.19
C GLY A 112 -9.18 -1.86 9.07
N PHE A 113 -9.06 -0.77 8.33
CA PHE A 113 -9.96 -0.44 7.23
C PHE A 113 -9.85 -1.44 6.08
N GLY A 114 -8.64 -1.76 5.64
CA GLY A 114 -8.41 -2.65 4.48
C GLY A 114 -8.87 -4.09 4.69
N THR A 115 -9.00 -4.52 5.94
CA THR A 115 -9.45 -5.87 6.27
C THR A 115 -10.94 -5.92 6.62
N LEU A 116 -11.42 -4.97 7.45
CA LEU A 116 -12.80 -4.99 7.95
C LEU A 116 -13.80 -4.46 6.92
N PHE A 117 -13.47 -3.40 6.17
CA PHE A 117 -14.42 -2.83 5.20
C PHE A 117 -14.87 -3.80 4.12
N PRO A 118 -13.97 -4.53 3.42
CA PRO A 118 -14.41 -5.52 2.44
C PRO A 118 -15.30 -6.61 3.05
N ALA A 119 -15.00 -7.06 4.27
CA ALA A 119 -15.81 -8.06 4.96
C ALA A 119 -17.21 -7.53 5.31
N ILE A 120 -17.29 -6.28 5.79
CA ILE A 120 -18.58 -5.60 6.10
C ILE A 120 -19.40 -5.43 4.81
N PHE A 121 -18.79 -4.96 3.72
CA PHE A 121 -19.49 -4.80 2.45
C PHE A 121 -19.94 -6.12 1.83
N ALA A 122 -19.22 -7.22 2.10
CA ALA A 122 -19.62 -8.55 1.72
C ALA A 122 -20.74 -9.15 2.61
N GLY A 123 -21.20 -8.41 3.64
CA GLY A 123 -22.22 -8.87 4.57
C GLY A 123 -21.75 -9.92 5.58
N GLU A 124 -20.43 -10.07 5.78
CA GLU A 124 -19.87 -11.01 6.74
C GLU A 124 -20.22 -10.61 8.18
N ASN A 125 -20.69 -11.60 8.96
CA ASN A 125 -20.93 -11.38 10.38
C ASN A 125 -19.61 -11.41 11.16
N LEU A 126 -19.11 -10.26 11.56
CA LEU A 126 -17.83 -10.11 12.26
C LEU A 126 -17.83 -10.71 13.68
N PHE A 127 -18.99 -11.06 14.23
CA PHE A 127 -19.10 -11.60 15.59
C PHE A 127 -19.34 -13.11 15.61
N ALA A 128 -19.32 -13.77 14.45
CA ALA A 128 -19.53 -15.22 14.34
C ALA A 128 -18.65 -15.85 13.27
N GLY A 129 -18.34 -17.13 13.44
CA GLY A 129 -17.65 -17.95 12.43
C GLY A 129 -16.32 -17.36 11.97
N LYS A 130 -16.15 -17.25 10.64
CA LYS A 130 -14.93 -16.71 10.02
C LYS A 130 -14.72 -15.24 10.31
N GLY A 131 -15.80 -14.46 10.43
CA GLY A 131 -15.74 -13.03 10.74
C GLY A 131 -15.14 -12.75 12.12
N LEU A 132 -15.45 -13.59 13.12
CA LEU A 132 -14.87 -13.49 14.46
C LEU A 132 -13.34 -13.70 14.44
N ILE A 133 -12.87 -14.68 13.67
CA ILE A 133 -11.44 -14.94 13.50
C ILE A 133 -10.76 -13.73 12.85
N LEU A 134 -11.39 -13.15 11.84
CA LEU A 134 -10.92 -11.93 11.17
C LEU A 134 -10.83 -10.76 12.15
N LEU A 135 -11.90 -10.51 12.92
CA LEU A 135 -11.96 -9.44 13.91
C LEU A 135 -10.88 -9.59 14.99
N LEU A 136 -10.69 -10.81 15.50
CA LEU A 136 -9.64 -11.09 16.48
C LEU A 136 -8.24 -10.88 15.89
N GLY A 137 -7.99 -11.35 14.66
CA GLY A 137 -6.72 -11.14 13.97
C GLY A 137 -6.38 -9.66 13.77
N VAL A 138 -7.35 -8.87 13.33
CA VAL A 138 -7.19 -7.41 13.18
C VAL A 138 -6.94 -6.76 14.54
N SER A 139 -7.68 -7.15 15.58
CA SER A 139 -7.51 -6.60 16.93
C SER A 139 -6.11 -6.88 17.50
N ILE A 140 -5.58 -8.08 17.31
CA ILE A 140 -4.22 -8.45 17.72
C ILE A 140 -3.19 -7.62 16.94
N THR A 141 -3.39 -7.45 15.62
CA THR A 141 -2.52 -6.65 14.77
C THR A 141 -2.50 -5.19 15.22
N LEU A 142 -3.67 -4.59 15.48
CA LEU A 142 -3.79 -3.22 15.96
C LEU A 142 -3.14 -3.03 17.33
N ALA A 143 -3.31 -4.00 18.24
CA ALA A 143 -2.64 -3.99 19.55
C ALA A 143 -1.10 -4.03 19.39
N GLY A 144 -0.58 -4.89 18.50
CA GLY A 144 0.86 -4.94 18.19
C GLY A 144 1.40 -3.62 17.63
N ILE A 145 0.66 -3.02 16.69
CA ILE A 145 1.01 -1.71 16.10
C ILE A 145 0.97 -0.61 17.17
N ALA A 146 -0.01 -0.62 18.07
CA ALA A 146 -0.09 0.32 19.18
C ALA A 146 1.11 0.20 20.14
N VAL A 147 1.57 -1.02 20.44
CA VAL A 147 2.79 -1.27 21.24
C VAL A 147 4.03 -0.71 20.55
N ILE A 148 4.18 -0.93 19.25
CA ILE A 148 5.30 -0.37 18.45
C ILE A 148 5.25 1.16 18.45
N GLY A 149 4.07 1.74 18.25
CA GLY A 149 3.87 3.19 18.29
C GLY A 149 4.20 3.78 19.67
N TYR A 150 3.78 3.12 20.75
CA TYR A 150 4.09 3.51 22.12
C TYR A 150 5.60 3.45 22.40
N ALA A 151 6.26 2.35 22.02
CA ALA A 151 7.71 2.22 22.17
C ALA A 151 8.47 3.31 21.38
N GLY A 152 8.02 3.62 20.17
CA GLY A 152 8.56 4.71 19.36
C GLY A 152 8.35 6.09 20.00
N SER A 153 7.19 6.32 20.61
CA SER A 153 6.89 7.55 21.37
C SER A 153 7.80 7.71 22.59
N LEU A 154 7.98 6.65 23.38
CA LEU A 154 8.90 6.65 24.52
C LEU A 154 10.35 6.96 24.10
N ARG A 155 10.81 6.35 23.00
CA ARG A 155 12.12 6.66 22.45
C ARG A 155 12.25 8.13 22.09
N SER A 156 11.24 8.70 21.42
CA SER A 156 11.23 10.12 21.06
C SER A 156 11.22 11.06 22.27
N GLN A 157 10.60 10.67 23.38
CA GLN A 157 10.61 11.46 24.63
C GLN A 157 12.00 11.54 25.26
N ASN A 158 12.80 10.49 25.12
CA ASN A 158 14.16 10.41 25.66
C ASN A 158 15.22 11.06 24.74
N MET A 159 14.84 11.56 23.59
CA MET A 159 15.73 12.30 22.68
C MET A 159 15.86 13.76 23.10
N THR A 160 17.05 14.34 22.93
CA THR A 160 17.27 15.78 23.09
C THR A 160 16.48 16.59 22.06
N ASP A 161 16.26 17.87 22.28
CA ASP A 161 15.55 18.73 21.33
C ASP A 161 16.29 18.83 19.98
N GLU A 162 17.62 18.75 19.99
CA GLU A 162 18.44 18.71 18.78
C GLU A 162 18.24 17.41 18.00
N GLU A 163 18.25 16.27 18.69
CA GLU A 163 17.98 14.96 18.11
C GLU A 163 16.55 14.87 17.57
N LYS A 164 15.55 15.42 18.29
CA LYS A 164 14.16 15.50 17.81
C LYS A 164 14.06 16.30 16.52
N ARG A 165 14.69 17.49 16.47
CA ARG A 165 14.70 18.33 15.26
C ARG A 165 15.45 17.70 14.10
N ALA A 166 16.50 16.93 14.38
CA ALA A 166 17.21 16.15 13.37
C ALA A 166 16.38 14.96 12.84
N ALA A 167 15.58 14.31 13.71
CA ALA A 167 14.74 13.16 13.37
C ALA A 167 13.39 13.55 12.73
N VAL A 168 12.82 14.70 13.13
CA VAL A 168 11.49 15.17 12.69
C VAL A 168 11.58 16.64 12.31
N LYS A 169 11.80 16.91 11.02
CA LYS A 169 12.02 18.29 10.51
C LYS A 169 10.88 19.27 10.83
N ASP A 170 9.61 18.79 10.79
CA ASP A 170 8.41 19.63 10.91
C ASP A 170 7.39 19.00 11.86
N PHE A 171 7.79 18.77 13.12
CA PHE A 171 6.88 18.12 14.07
C PHE A 171 5.57 18.89 14.23
N ALA A 172 4.44 18.25 13.91
CA ALA A 172 3.11 18.82 14.04
C ALA A 172 2.10 17.70 14.36
N LEU A 173 1.81 17.50 15.64
CA LEU A 173 1.03 16.36 16.11
C LEU A 173 -0.35 16.27 15.44
N THR A 174 -1.17 17.32 15.50
CA THR A 174 -2.54 17.31 14.98
C THR A 174 -2.56 17.11 13.46
N LYS A 175 -1.71 17.81 12.71
CA LYS A 175 -1.58 17.65 11.27
C LYS A 175 -1.07 16.25 10.93
N GLY A 176 -0.09 15.77 11.66
CA GLY A 176 0.51 14.46 11.47
C GLY A 176 -0.50 13.33 11.71
N LEU A 177 -1.32 13.42 12.76
CA LEU A 177 -2.38 12.45 13.05
C LEU A 177 -3.43 12.43 11.92
N ALA A 178 -3.92 13.59 11.48
CA ALA A 178 -4.89 13.67 10.40
C ALA A 178 -4.34 13.08 9.09
N VAL A 179 -3.08 13.41 8.75
CA VAL A 179 -2.41 12.88 7.56
C VAL A 179 -2.13 11.38 7.67
N ALA A 180 -1.77 10.87 8.86
CA ALA A 180 -1.54 9.44 9.07
C ALA A 180 -2.83 8.62 8.95
N LEU A 181 -3.94 9.11 9.50
CA LEU A 181 -5.26 8.49 9.34
C LEU A 181 -5.70 8.50 7.87
N LEU A 182 -5.56 9.63 7.19
CA LEU A 182 -5.85 9.74 5.76
C LEU A 182 -4.99 8.76 4.95
N ALA A 183 -3.69 8.69 5.22
CA ALA A 183 -2.77 7.76 4.57
C ALA A 183 -3.22 6.31 4.76
N GLY A 184 -3.64 5.93 5.97
CA GLY A 184 -4.11 4.58 6.26
C GLY A 184 -5.40 4.24 5.52
N VAL A 185 -6.40 5.12 5.53
CA VAL A 185 -7.68 4.93 4.81
C VAL A 185 -7.43 4.85 3.29
N MET A 186 -6.65 5.77 2.74
CA MET A 186 -6.33 5.76 1.31
C MET A 186 -5.50 4.54 0.92
N SER A 187 -4.58 4.09 1.78
CA SER A 187 -3.81 2.86 1.55
C SER A 187 -4.70 1.61 1.55
N ALA A 188 -5.75 1.57 2.36
CA ALA A 188 -6.73 0.49 2.36
C ALA A 188 -7.51 0.37 1.03
N CYS A 189 -7.57 1.44 0.25
CA CYS A 189 -8.19 1.43 -1.08
C CYS A 189 -7.52 0.42 -2.04
N PHE A 190 -6.28 0.01 -1.80
CA PHE A 190 -5.67 -1.08 -2.56
C PHE A 190 -6.50 -2.37 -2.49
N ASN A 191 -6.90 -2.78 -1.28
CA ASN A 191 -7.72 -3.97 -1.08
C ASN A 191 -9.12 -3.82 -1.70
N LEU A 192 -9.72 -2.63 -1.57
CA LEU A 192 -11.01 -2.33 -2.23
C LEU A 192 -10.88 -2.37 -3.76
N GLY A 193 -9.75 -1.95 -4.30
CA GLY A 193 -9.44 -2.04 -5.72
C GLY A 193 -9.31 -3.47 -6.20
N LEU A 194 -8.64 -4.35 -5.43
CA LEU A 194 -8.56 -5.78 -5.74
C LEU A 194 -9.93 -6.44 -5.68
N GLU A 195 -10.78 -6.08 -4.72
CA GLU A 195 -12.15 -6.59 -4.62
C GLU A 195 -13.01 -6.11 -5.79
N ALA A 196 -12.94 -4.83 -6.15
CA ALA A 196 -13.63 -4.29 -7.32
C ALA A 196 -13.15 -4.92 -8.64
N GLY A 197 -11.87 -5.30 -8.70
CA GLY A 197 -11.25 -6.00 -9.83
C GLY A 197 -11.48 -7.51 -9.85
N ARG A 198 -12.26 -8.09 -8.93
CA ARG A 198 -12.52 -9.54 -8.86
C ARG A 198 -13.00 -10.14 -10.18
N PRO A 199 -13.86 -9.49 -10.99
CA PRO A 199 -14.26 -9.99 -12.30
C PRO A 199 -13.11 -10.15 -13.31
N LEU A 200 -11.97 -9.49 -13.10
CA LEU A 200 -10.78 -9.60 -13.93
C LEU A 200 -9.85 -10.75 -13.54
N GLN A 201 -10.25 -11.56 -12.57
CA GLN A 201 -9.44 -12.70 -12.13
C GLN A 201 -9.41 -13.80 -13.21
N VAL A 202 -8.20 -14.34 -13.40
CA VAL A 202 -7.98 -15.42 -14.37
C VAL A 202 -8.40 -16.75 -13.77
N GLU A 203 -9.29 -17.48 -14.44
CA GLU A 203 -9.67 -18.85 -14.08
C GLU A 203 -8.73 -19.86 -14.75
N GLY A 204 -8.48 -21.00 -14.08
CA GLY A 204 -7.66 -22.10 -14.62
C GLY A 204 -6.15 -21.96 -14.45
N GLY A 205 -5.65 -20.82 -13.94
CA GLY A 205 -4.24 -20.61 -13.65
C GLY A 205 -3.83 -20.94 -12.21
N SER A 206 -2.56 -20.73 -11.88
CA SER A 206 -2.09 -20.81 -10.50
C SER A 206 -2.82 -19.80 -9.63
N ALA A 207 -3.28 -20.22 -8.44
CA ALA A 207 -3.91 -19.33 -7.46
C ALA A 207 -3.04 -18.10 -7.11
N LEU A 208 -1.72 -18.21 -7.29
CA LEU A 208 -0.75 -17.16 -7.04
C LEU A 208 -0.86 -15.99 -8.04
N PHE A 209 -1.20 -16.29 -9.30
CA PHE A 209 -1.22 -15.28 -10.38
C PHE A 209 -2.63 -14.78 -10.70
N ARG A 210 -3.63 -15.36 -10.10
CA ARG A 210 -5.05 -15.15 -10.41
C ARG A 210 -5.47 -13.68 -10.32
N THR A 211 -4.93 -12.94 -9.37
CA THR A 211 -5.30 -11.53 -9.11
C THR A 211 -4.44 -10.50 -9.85
N LEU A 212 -3.43 -10.94 -10.62
CA LEU A 212 -2.46 -10.01 -11.22
C LEU A 212 -3.07 -9.04 -12.23
N PRO A 213 -4.08 -9.39 -13.06
CA PRO A 213 -4.74 -8.40 -13.91
C PRO A 213 -5.46 -7.30 -13.12
N ALA A 214 -6.15 -7.65 -12.02
CA ALA A 214 -6.73 -6.67 -11.12
C ALA A 214 -5.65 -5.82 -10.42
N THR A 215 -4.57 -6.46 -9.98
CA THR A 215 -3.41 -5.78 -9.37
C THR A 215 -2.81 -4.76 -10.32
N LEU A 216 -2.65 -5.10 -11.61
CA LEU A 216 -2.18 -4.18 -12.64
C LEU A 216 -3.06 -2.92 -12.70
N MET A 217 -4.38 -3.05 -12.69
CA MET A 217 -5.28 -1.89 -12.76
C MET A 217 -5.16 -1.01 -11.51
N VAL A 218 -5.07 -1.59 -10.32
CA VAL A 218 -4.88 -0.84 -9.08
C VAL A 218 -3.52 -0.12 -9.07
N THR A 219 -2.44 -0.83 -9.43
CA THR A 219 -1.10 -0.22 -9.45
C THR A 219 -0.94 0.84 -10.52
N LEU A 220 -1.61 0.67 -11.68
CA LEU A 220 -1.67 1.69 -12.73
C LEU A 220 -2.32 2.99 -12.21
N GLY A 221 -3.45 2.88 -11.50
CA GLY A 221 -4.09 4.03 -10.86
C GLY A 221 -3.16 4.74 -9.87
N GLY A 222 -2.49 3.96 -9.01
CA GLY A 222 -1.49 4.49 -8.06
C GLY A 222 -0.29 5.14 -8.74
N PHE A 223 0.18 4.56 -9.85
CA PHE A 223 1.24 5.14 -10.65
C PHE A 223 0.85 6.50 -11.22
N VAL A 224 -0.36 6.63 -11.78
CA VAL A 224 -0.86 7.91 -12.32
C VAL A 224 -0.80 9.02 -11.27
N THR A 225 -1.29 8.76 -10.06
CA THR A 225 -1.27 9.75 -8.96
C THR A 225 0.16 10.14 -8.58
N ASN A 226 1.03 9.14 -8.38
CA ASN A 226 2.41 9.37 -7.94
C ASN A 226 3.24 10.04 -9.05
N ALA A 227 3.07 9.63 -10.32
CA ALA A 227 3.73 10.24 -11.46
C ALA A 227 3.31 11.70 -11.64
N ALA A 228 2.02 12.00 -11.57
CA ALA A 228 1.52 13.37 -11.66
C ALA A 228 2.13 14.27 -10.58
N TYR A 229 2.18 13.79 -9.33
CA TYR A 229 2.80 14.52 -8.23
C TYR A 229 4.31 14.72 -8.44
N CYS A 230 5.04 13.65 -8.78
CA CYS A 230 6.49 13.71 -8.95
C CYS A 230 6.89 14.60 -10.14
N LEU A 231 6.19 14.49 -11.26
CA LEU A 231 6.43 15.34 -12.43
C LEU A 231 6.14 16.81 -12.13
N TRP A 232 5.05 17.10 -11.41
CA TRP A 232 4.73 18.46 -10.98
C TRP A 232 5.82 19.02 -10.05
N GLN A 233 6.30 18.23 -9.10
CA GLN A 233 7.33 18.63 -8.14
C GLN A 233 8.69 18.83 -8.83
N ASN A 234 9.08 17.93 -9.74
CA ASN A 234 10.30 18.07 -10.54
C ASN A 234 10.26 19.35 -11.40
N ALA A 235 9.13 19.61 -12.06
CA ALA A 235 8.97 20.84 -12.84
C ALA A 235 9.06 22.11 -11.96
N ARG A 236 8.47 22.07 -10.76
CA ARG A 236 8.51 23.18 -9.81
C ARG A 236 9.91 23.41 -9.25
N ASN A 237 10.62 22.34 -8.90
CA ASN A 237 11.95 22.38 -8.27
C ASN A 237 13.08 22.48 -9.30
N ARG A 238 12.78 22.30 -10.60
CA ARG A 238 13.74 22.23 -11.72
C ARG A 238 14.80 21.12 -11.51
N THR A 239 14.35 19.97 -11.03
CA THR A 239 15.17 18.77 -10.79
C THR A 239 14.84 17.65 -11.75
#